data_1a7be3893342ceb341051208b1b7ba93
#
_entry.id   1a7be3893342ceb341051208b1b7ba93
#
_cell.length_a   1.000
_cell.length_b   1.000
_cell.length_c   1.000
_cell.angle_alpha   90.00
_cell.angle_beta   90.00
_cell.angle_gamma   90.00
#
_symmetry.space_group_name_H-M   'P 1'
#
loop_
_entity.id
_entity.type
_entity.pdbx_description
1 polymer ?
#
loop_
_entity_poly.entity_id
_entity_poly.type
_entity_poly.pdbx_seq_one_letter_code
_entity_poly.pdbx_strand_id
1 'polypeptide(L)'
;MVKRLLAVLAHPDDESFGPGGTLALYAQDGVEVHLICATRGEAGEIPPEMQLNAEETASMREVELRCAASQLGLTGVHLLGYRDSGMLGSSHNGHPEALASAPVAEVAEKVAGLIRQIRPQVLITHDPVGGYRHPDHIAVHKATVEAFNIVRQEMEGAPAPIDSRPQKLYYHTFPRRFLRFMVWLLPLFGKDPRKFGQNEDINLLEISRDDFPIHARIDFRRVADIKEKASACHQSQQGPSSGGLFGVLIRLFSGPETFTRAYPPAPHRLRERDLFDGVASG
;
A
#
# COMPACT_ATOMS: atom_id res chain seq x y z
N MET A 1 -11.14 17.63 17.29
CA MET A 1 -11.49 16.50 16.41
C MET A 1 -10.31 15.56 16.29
N VAL A 2 -10.54 14.25 16.35
CA VAL A 2 -9.51 13.24 16.09
C VAL A 2 -9.44 12.99 14.57
N LYS A 3 -8.29 13.28 13.94
CA LYS A 3 -8.02 12.93 12.55
C LYS A 3 -7.76 11.44 12.45
N ARG A 4 -8.36 10.76 11.45
CA ARG A 4 -8.18 9.33 11.19
C ARG A 4 -7.83 9.09 9.74
N LEU A 5 -6.79 8.29 9.54
CA LEU A 5 -6.33 7.82 8.25
C LEU A 5 -6.46 6.30 8.20
N LEU A 6 -6.98 5.78 7.10
CA LEU A 6 -7.07 4.35 6.85
C LEU A 6 -6.28 4.01 5.59
N ALA A 7 -5.25 3.17 5.74
CA ALA A 7 -4.60 2.51 4.61
C ALA A 7 -5.22 1.14 4.38
N VAL A 8 -5.56 0.81 3.13
CA VAL A 8 -6.09 -0.50 2.72
C VAL A 8 -5.11 -1.08 1.70
N LEU A 9 -4.36 -2.09 2.13
CA LEU A 9 -3.24 -2.68 1.39
C LEU A 9 -3.38 -4.19 1.31
N ALA A 10 -2.62 -4.83 0.43
CA ALA A 10 -2.80 -6.24 0.11
C ALA A 10 -2.03 -7.18 1.03
N HIS A 11 -0.74 -6.90 1.27
CA HIS A 11 0.17 -7.85 1.94
C HIS A 11 0.86 -7.25 3.16
N PRO A 12 1.31 -8.10 4.10
CA PRO A 12 2.28 -7.70 5.11
C PRO A 12 3.59 -7.28 4.43
N ASP A 13 3.97 -6.02 4.50
CA ASP A 13 5.11 -5.30 3.96
C ASP A 13 4.73 -4.05 3.12
N ASP A 14 3.58 -4.06 2.47
CA ASP A 14 3.11 -2.93 1.66
C ASP A 14 3.05 -1.62 2.46
N GLU A 15 2.67 -1.70 3.74
CA GLU A 15 2.59 -0.54 4.63
C GLU A 15 3.95 0.10 4.87
N SER A 16 5.02 -0.69 4.91
CA SER A 16 6.38 -0.24 5.17
C SER A 16 7.12 0.17 3.91
N PHE A 17 7.04 -0.66 2.86
CA PHE A 17 7.74 -0.41 1.58
C PHE A 17 7.01 0.62 0.71
N GLY A 18 5.69 0.72 0.85
CA GLY A 18 4.86 1.70 0.17
C GLY A 18 4.77 3.03 0.95
N PRO A 19 3.59 3.38 1.48
CA PRO A 19 3.33 4.67 2.12
C PRO A 19 3.86 4.80 3.57
N GLY A 20 4.79 3.97 4.00
CA GLY A 20 5.24 3.87 5.39
C GLY A 20 5.75 5.17 6.00
N GLY A 21 6.43 6.00 5.21
CA GLY A 21 6.86 7.32 5.66
C GLY A 21 5.67 8.26 5.93
N THR A 22 4.66 8.21 5.08
CA THR A 22 3.41 8.98 5.27
C THR A 22 2.64 8.48 6.49
N LEU A 23 2.50 7.17 6.67
CA LEU A 23 1.81 6.58 7.83
C LEU A 23 2.50 6.98 9.12
N ALA A 24 3.83 6.83 9.22
CA ALA A 24 4.61 7.22 10.38
C ALA A 24 4.53 8.72 10.66
N LEU A 25 4.56 9.55 9.61
CA LEU A 25 4.46 11.01 9.73
C LEU A 25 3.14 11.41 10.38
N TYR A 26 2.02 10.88 9.91
CA TYR A 26 0.71 11.18 10.46
C TYR A 26 0.52 10.62 11.87
N ALA A 27 1.00 9.41 12.15
CA ALA A 27 0.97 8.84 13.49
C ALA A 27 1.74 9.72 14.48
N GLN A 28 2.93 10.20 14.11
CA GLN A 28 3.73 11.11 14.93
C GLN A 28 3.02 12.47 15.14
N ASP A 29 2.21 12.92 14.17
CA ASP A 29 1.41 14.15 14.28
C ASP A 29 0.09 13.94 15.04
N GLY A 30 -0.12 12.80 15.68
CA GLY A 30 -1.30 12.51 16.51
C GLY A 30 -2.54 12.12 15.71
N VAL A 31 -2.41 11.73 14.44
CA VAL A 31 -3.48 11.13 13.67
C VAL A 31 -3.65 9.67 14.07
N GLU A 32 -4.87 9.21 14.29
CA GLU A 32 -5.17 7.78 14.42
C GLU A 32 -5.01 7.13 13.04
N VAL A 33 -3.94 6.34 12.86
CA VAL A 33 -3.62 5.65 11.61
C VAL A 33 -3.97 4.19 11.73
N HIS A 34 -4.89 3.72 10.86
CA HIS A 34 -5.31 2.33 10.79
C HIS A 34 -4.86 1.69 9.48
N LEU A 35 -4.59 0.40 9.54
CA LEU A 35 -4.23 -0.43 8.39
C LEU A 35 -5.23 -1.58 8.26
N ILE A 36 -5.77 -1.76 7.06
CA ILE A 36 -6.36 -3.03 6.60
C ILE A 36 -5.32 -3.72 5.73
N CYS A 37 -4.94 -4.94 6.10
CA CYS A 37 -4.13 -5.83 5.29
C CYS A 37 -5.02 -6.98 4.83
N ALA A 38 -5.15 -7.17 3.51
CA ALA A 38 -6.16 -8.05 2.95
C ALA A 38 -5.78 -9.54 3.05
N THR A 39 -4.50 -9.87 2.92
CA THR A 39 -3.98 -11.24 2.98
C THR A 39 -2.98 -11.41 4.13
N ARG A 40 -2.54 -12.64 4.33
CA ARG A 40 -1.47 -12.98 5.27
C ARG A 40 -0.11 -13.15 4.59
N GLY A 41 -0.07 -13.05 3.24
CA GLY A 41 1.15 -13.11 2.44
C GLY A 41 1.76 -14.51 2.32
N GLU A 42 0.96 -15.57 2.34
CA GLU A 42 1.40 -16.97 2.34
C GLU A 42 2.11 -17.39 1.05
N ALA A 43 1.85 -16.68 -0.06
CA ALA A 43 2.50 -16.94 -1.35
C ALA A 43 3.76 -16.09 -1.56
N GLY A 44 4.14 -15.28 -0.57
CA GLY A 44 5.35 -14.46 -0.62
C GLY A 44 6.63 -15.31 -0.68
N GLU A 45 7.61 -14.79 -1.40
CA GLU A 45 8.93 -15.41 -1.42
C GLU A 45 9.60 -15.31 -0.06
N ILE A 46 10.12 -16.43 0.41
CA ILE A 46 10.91 -16.50 1.64
C ILE A 46 12.31 -17.04 1.33
N PRO A 47 13.34 -16.68 2.09
CA PRO A 47 14.66 -17.27 1.95
C PRO A 47 14.60 -18.80 2.00
N PRO A 48 15.20 -19.53 1.03
CA PRO A 48 15.10 -20.99 0.94
C PRO A 48 15.57 -21.72 2.18
N GLU A 49 16.47 -21.13 2.95
CA GLU A 49 16.98 -21.66 4.22
C GLU A 49 15.92 -21.71 5.34
N MET A 50 14.85 -20.94 5.24
CA MET A 50 13.77 -20.93 6.25
C MET A 50 12.86 -22.15 6.18
N GLN A 51 12.74 -22.80 4.99
CA GLN A 51 11.99 -24.05 4.78
C GLN A 51 10.57 -24.05 5.39
N LEU A 52 9.87 -22.94 5.33
CA LEU A 52 8.53 -22.77 5.90
C LEU A 52 7.45 -23.23 4.91
N ASN A 53 6.38 -23.83 5.42
CA ASN A 53 5.16 -24.02 4.63
C ASN A 53 4.30 -22.74 4.60
N ALA A 54 3.22 -22.75 3.81
CA ALA A 54 2.37 -21.56 3.60
C ALA A 54 1.79 -20.99 4.91
N GLU A 55 1.34 -21.84 5.85
CA GLU A 55 0.76 -21.38 7.13
C GLU A 55 1.84 -20.83 8.08
N GLU A 56 3.01 -21.43 8.09
CA GLU A 56 4.16 -20.94 8.84
C GLU A 56 4.65 -19.59 8.28
N THR A 57 4.67 -19.44 6.94
CA THR A 57 4.97 -18.19 6.25
C THR A 57 3.96 -17.11 6.64
N ALA A 58 2.67 -17.41 6.58
CA ALA A 58 1.62 -16.49 6.98
C ALA A 58 1.78 -16.02 8.42
N SER A 59 2.00 -16.97 9.33
CA SER A 59 2.16 -16.69 10.77
C SER A 59 3.38 -15.81 11.04
N MET A 60 4.49 -16.09 10.37
CA MET A 60 5.71 -15.28 10.46
C MET A 60 5.46 -13.85 9.92
N ARG A 61 4.84 -13.71 8.74
CA ARG A 61 4.57 -12.41 8.13
C ARG A 61 3.57 -11.57 8.93
N GLU A 62 2.63 -12.21 9.63
CA GLU A 62 1.77 -11.48 10.60
C GLU A 62 2.56 -10.91 11.78
N VAL A 63 3.55 -11.64 12.30
CA VAL A 63 4.43 -11.13 13.36
C VAL A 63 5.26 -9.96 12.85
N GLU A 64 5.81 -10.05 11.63
CA GLU A 64 6.54 -8.98 10.98
C GLU A 64 5.67 -7.74 10.77
N LEU A 65 4.42 -7.91 10.30
CA LEU A 65 3.44 -6.84 10.15
C LEU A 65 3.14 -6.13 11.47
N ARG A 66 2.95 -6.87 12.55
CA ARG A 66 2.71 -6.30 13.89
C ARG A 66 3.93 -5.53 14.41
N CYS A 67 5.13 -6.05 14.15
CA CYS A 67 6.38 -5.35 14.44
C CYS A 67 6.44 -4.02 13.67
N ALA A 68 6.21 -4.05 12.37
CA ALA A 68 6.24 -2.87 11.50
C ALA A 68 5.17 -1.83 11.90
N ALA A 69 3.95 -2.28 12.16
CA ALA A 69 2.86 -1.43 12.63
C ALA A 69 3.20 -0.71 13.94
N SER A 70 3.86 -1.42 14.86
CA SER A 70 4.35 -0.82 16.12
C SER A 70 5.42 0.24 15.88
N GLN A 71 6.37 -0.02 14.95
CA GLN A 71 7.40 0.96 14.58
C GLN A 71 6.78 2.20 13.94
N LEU A 72 5.81 2.03 13.03
CA LEU A 72 5.10 3.12 12.35
C LEU A 72 4.17 3.90 13.29
N GLY A 73 3.87 3.38 14.47
CA GLY A 73 2.93 3.99 15.42
C GLY A 73 1.47 3.85 15.01
N LEU A 74 1.11 2.76 14.30
CA LEU A 74 -0.26 2.55 13.86
C LEU A 74 -1.19 2.29 15.06
N THR A 75 -2.38 2.88 15.00
CA THR A 75 -3.43 2.74 16.03
C THR A 75 -4.08 1.36 15.98
N GLY A 76 -4.21 0.77 14.78
CA GLY A 76 -4.83 -0.54 14.62
C GLY A 76 -4.46 -1.21 13.30
N VAL A 77 -4.39 -2.55 13.33
CA VAL A 77 -4.19 -3.42 12.17
C VAL A 77 -5.35 -4.40 12.08
N HIS A 78 -5.98 -4.48 10.92
CA HIS A 78 -7.14 -5.31 10.62
C HIS A 78 -6.81 -6.26 9.46
N LEU A 79 -6.90 -7.56 9.69
CA LEU A 79 -6.71 -8.57 8.65
C LEU A 79 -8.07 -8.96 8.07
N LEU A 80 -8.19 -9.02 6.73
CA LEU A 80 -9.42 -9.52 6.08
C LEU A 80 -9.45 -11.05 5.96
N GLY A 81 -8.29 -11.70 6.11
CA GLY A 81 -8.16 -13.16 6.13
C GLY A 81 -8.28 -13.83 4.77
N TYR A 82 -8.09 -13.10 3.66
CA TYR A 82 -7.97 -13.71 2.34
C TYR A 82 -6.59 -14.34 2.15
N ARG A 83 -6.55 -15.37 1.28
CA ARG A 83 -5.29 -15.99 0.88
C ARG A 83 -4.58 -15.12 -0.15
N ASP A 84 -3.25 -15.02 -0.05
CA ASP A 84 -2.39 -14.39 -1.04
C ASP A 84 -2.48 -15.15 -2.37
N SER A 85 -2.73 -14.42 -3.46
CA SER A 85 -2.90 -14.97 -4.81
C SER A 85 -1.58 -15.23 -5.52
N GLY A 86 -0.48 -14.69 -5.00
CA GLY A 86 0.81 -14.65 -5.68
C GLY A 86 0.81 -13.79 -6.94
N MET A 87 1.95 -13.69 -7.62
CA MET A 87 2.09 -12.98 -8.88
C MET A 87 1.27 -13.62 -10.00
N LEU A 88 0.99 -12.83 -11.03
CA LEU A 88 0.24 -13.29 -12.20
C LEU A 88 0.91 -14.54 -12.82
N GLY A 89 0.14 -15.62 -12.99
CA GLY A 89 0.64 -16.91 -13.47
C GLY A 89 1.08 -17.87 -12.36
N SER A 90 1.04 -17.45 -11.09
CA SER A 90 1.28 -18.32 -9.94
C SER A 90 0.21 -19.41 -9.83
N SER A 91 0.59 -20.59 -9.34
CA SER A 91 -0.35 -21.67 -9.00
C SER A 91 -1.36 -21.25 -7.92
N HIS A 92 -1.05 -20.24 -7.14
CA HIS A 92 -1.94 -19.69 -6.10
C HIS A 92 -3.10 -18.88 -6.67
N ASN A 93 -3.01 -18.36 -7.91
CA ASN A 93 -4.07 -17.52 -8.51
C ASN A 93 -5.43 -18.24 -8.61
N GLY A 94 -5.43 -19.56 -8.80
CA GLY A 94 -6.65 -20.36 -8.92
C GLY A 94 -7.21 -20.90 -7.60
N HIS A 95 -6.61 -20.55 -6.47
CA HIS A 95 -7.08 -21.03 -5.18
C HIS A 95 -8.45 -20.40 -4.83
N PRO A 96 -9.46 -21.17 -4.34
CA PRO A 96 -10.80 -20.62 -4.04
C PRO A 96 -10.80 -19.48 -3.03
N GLU A 97 -9.87 -19.49 -2.08
CA GLU A 97 -9.74 -18.45 -1.04
C GLU A 97 -8.79 -17.31 -1.45
N ALA A 98 -8.18 -17.37 -2.65
CA ALA A 98 -7.29 -16.33 -3.14
C ALA A 98 -8.05 -15.00 -3.30
N LEU A 99 -7.45 -13.91 -2.85
CA LEU A 99 -8.07 -12.58 -2.87
C LEU A 99 -8.45 -12.16 -4.31
N ALA A 100 -7.59 -12.44 -5.29
CA ALA A 100 -7.88 -12.11 -6.69
C ALA A 100 -9.06 -12.91 -7.27
N SER A 101 -9.45 -14.04 -6.66
CA SER A 101 -10.61 -14.85 -7.04
C SER A 101 -11.89 -14.44 -6.31
N ALA A 102 -11.78 -13.67 -5.23
CA ALA A 102 -12.93 -13.25 -4.44
C ALA A 102 -13.78 -12.22 -5.20
N PRO A 103 -15.13 -12.28 -5.10
CA PRO A 103 -15.99 -11.24 -5.65
C PRO A 103 -15.66 -9.87 -5.06
N VAL A 104 -15.44 -8.87 -5.92
CA VAL A 104 -15.08 -7.50 -5.48
C VAL A 104 -16.08 -6.96 -4.46
N ALA A 105 -17.39 -7.18 -4.68
CA ALA A 105 -18.44 -6.72 -3.78
C ALA A 105 -18.35 -7.33 -2.36
N GLU A 106 -17.91 -8.60 -2.24
CA GLU A 106 -17.71 -9.24 -0.93
C GLU A 106 -16.55 -8.57 -0.18
N VAL A 107 -15.42 -8.38 -0.86
CA VAL A 107 -14.25 -7.72 -0.27
C VAL A 107 -14.57 -6.27 0.08
N ALA A 108 -15.31 -5.57 -0.80
CA ALA A 108 -15.74 -4.20 -0.60
C ALA A 108 -16.64 -4.06 0.65
N GLU A 109 -17.56 -4.99 0.89
CA GLU A 109 -18.43 -4.92 2.07
C GLU A 109 -17.65 -5.14 3.38
N LYS A 110 -16.65 -6.04 3.40
CA LYS A 110 -15.75 -6.19 4.56
C LYS A 110 -14.96 -4.89 4.84
N VAL A 111 -14.43 -4.26 3.80
CA VAL A 111 -13.72 -2.97 3.90
C VAL A 111 -14.69 -1.86 4.35
N ALA A 112 -15.91 -1.80 3.78
CA ALA A 112 -16.93 -0.82 4.16
C ALA A 112 -17.34 -0.95 5.63
N GLY A 113 -17.45 -2.18 6.14
CA GLY A 113 -17.70 -2.45 7.55
C GLY A 113 -16.65 -1.81 8.46
N LEU A 114 -15.37 -1.94 8.11
CA LEU A 114 -14.27 -1.32 8.84
C LEU A 114 -14.25 0.21 8.67
N ILE A 115 -14.58 0.75 7.49
CA ILE A 115 -14.72 2.20 7.29
C ILE A 115 -15.82 2.77 8.20
N ARG A 116 -16.98 2.10 8.32
CA ARG A 116 -18.07 2.52 9.23
C ARG A 116 -17.65 2.52 10.69
N GLN A 117 -16.83 1.54 11.09
CA GLN A 117 -16.33 1.41 12.46
C GLN A 117 -15.26 2.46 12.78
N ILE A 118 -14.24 2.60 11.93
CA ILE A 118 -13.08 3.47 12.14
C ILE A 118 -13.45 4.94 11.89
N ARG A 119 -14.33 5.21 10.92
CA ARG A 119 -14.75 6.56 10.47
C ARG A 119 -13.56 7.42 10.04
N PRO A 120 -12.72 6.96 9.11
CA PRO A 120 -11.59 7.74 8.63
C PRO A 120 -12.06 8.87 7.72
N GLN A 121 -11.38 10.02 7.79
CA GLN A 121 -11.60 11.12 6.85
C GLN A 121 -10.80 10.91 5.56
N VAL A 122 -9.64 10.27 5.65
CA VAL A 122 -8.72 10.03 4.53
C VAL A 122 -8.47 8.54 4.38
N LEU A 123 -8.60 8.05 3.15
CA LEU A 123 -8.23 6.69 2.77
C LEU A 123 -7.06 6.68 1.79
N ILE A 124 -6.20 5.69 1.93
CA ILE A 124 -5.10 5.38 0.99
C ILE A 124 -5.26 3.93 0.54
N THR A 125 -5.05 3.66 -0.75
CA THR A 125 -4.95 2.31 -1.30
C THR A 125 -3.96 2.25 -2.47
N HIS A 126 -3.77 1.08 -3.07
CA HIS A 126 -2.95 0.89 -4.25
C HIS A 126 -3.50 1.67 -5.46
N ASP A 127 -2.66 1.89 -6.46
CA ASP A 127 -3.09 2.45 -7.73
C ASP A 127 -3.92 1.44 -8.57
N PRO A 128 -4.64 1.89 -9.63
CA PRO A 128 -5.53 1.04 -10.41
C PRO A 128 -4.86 -0.14 -11.12
N VAL A 129 -3.54 -0.06 -11.36
CA VAL A 129 -2.78 -1.14 -12.01
C VAL A 129 -2.05 -2.02 -11.00
N GLY A 130 -2.22 -1.76 -9.70
CA GLY A 130 -1.64 -2.56 -8.63
C GLY A 130 -0.12 -2.42 -8.50
N GLY A 131 0.41 -1.20 -8.70
CA GLY A 131 1.83 -0.89 -8.58
C GLY A 131 2.68 -1.59 -9.63
N TYR A 132 3.07 -2.81 -9.35
CA TYR A 132 3.81 -3.71 -10.25
C TYR A 132 2.93 -4.82 -10.87
N ARG A 133 1.61 -4.58 -10.96
CA ARG A 133 0.57 -5.45 -11.54
C ARG A 133 0.27 -6.71 -10.73
N HIS A 134 0.47 -6.62 -9.41
CA HIS A 134 0.08 -7.72 -8.53
C HIS A 134 -1.45 -7.91 -8.53
N PRO A 135 -1.99 -9.13 -8.73
CA PRO A 135 -3.42 -9.38 -8.77
C PRO A 135 -4.16 -8.89 -7.51
N ASP A 136 -3.58 -9.11 -6.32
CA ASP A 136 -4.16 -8.70 -5.05
C ASP A 136 -4.17 -7.20 -4.85
N HIS A 137 -3.15 -6.46 -5.33
CA HIS A 137 -3.17 -5.00 -5.28
C HIS A 137 -4.31 -4.43 -6.13
N ILE A 138 -4.57 -5.03 -7.30
CA ILE A 138 -5.69 -4.66 -8.17
C ILE A 138 -7.04 -4.98 -7.50
N ALA A 139 -7.15 -6.15 -6.85
CA ALA A 139 -8.35 -6.55 -6.14
C ALA A 139 -8.66 -5.61 -4.96
N VAL A 140 -7.64 -5.31 -4.13
CA VAL A 140 -7.76 -4.36 -3.00
C VAL A 140 -8.12 -2.96 -3.49
N HIS A 141 -7.47 -2.49 -4.56
CA HIS A 141 -7.82 -1.20 -5.16
C HIS A 141 -9.31 -1.13 -5.51
N LYS A 142 -9.81 -2.10 -6.29
CA LYS A 142 -11.21 -2.14 -6.72
C LYS A 142 -12.18 -2.19 -5.54
N ALA A 143 -11.91 -3.09 -4.58
CA ALA A 143 -12.74 -3.23 -3.40
C ALA A 143 -12.74 -1.98 -2.52
N THR A 144 -11.60 -1.30 -2.36
CA THR A 144 -11.51 -0.07 -1.57
C THR A 144 -12.27 1.07 -2.22
N VAL A 145 -12.17 1.22 -3.55
CA VAL A 145 -12.94 2.26 -4.30
C VAL A 145 -14.44 2.02 -4.15
N GLU A 146 -14.89 0.77 -4.28
CA GLU A 146 -16.30 0.40 -4.12
C GLU A 146 -16.77 0.64 -2.67
N ALA A 147 -16.01 0.17 -1.67
CA ALA A 147 -16.31 0.38 -0.25
C ALA A 147 -16.41 1.86 0.12
N PHE A 148 -15.46 2.67 -0.38
CA PHE A 148 -15.49 4.12 -0.18
C PHE A 148 -16.79 4.73 -0.73
N ASN A 149 -17.19 4.35 -1.93
CA ASN A 149 -18.41 4.86 -2.57
C ASN A 149 -19.68 4.40 -1.82
N ILE A 150 -19.76 3.14 -1.38
CA ILE A 150 -20.86 2.62 -0.58
C ILE A 150 -21.05 3.48 0.68
N VAL A 151 -20.00 3.60 1.50
CA VAL A 151 -20.09 4.33 2.78
C VAL A 151 -20.37 5.81 2.55
N ARG A 152 -19.79 6.43 1.52
CA ARG A 152 -20.05 7.82 1.20
C ARG A 152 -21.52 8.06 0.82
N GLN A 153 -22.10 7.20 -0.02
CA GLN A 153 -23.51 7.31 -0.44
C GLN A 153 -24.46 7.11 0.73
N GLU A 154 -24.21 6.14 1.60
CA GLU A 154 -25.00 5.91 2.81
C GLU A 154 -25.02 7.15 3.72
N MET A 155 -23.90 7.87 3.80
CA MET A 155 -23.75 9.02 4.67
C MET A 155 -24.20 10.35 4.03
N GLU A 156 -24.40 10.43 2.72
CA GLU A 156 -24.86 11.67 2.04
C GLU A 156 -26.27 12.10 2.48
N GLY A 157 -27.14 11.20 2.87
CA GLY A 157 -28.49 11.46 3.37
C GLY A 157 -28.66 11.37 4.90
N ALA A 158 -27.61 10.97 5.62
CA ALA A 158 -27.71 10.72 7.05
C ALA A 158 -27.34 11.98 7.87
N PRO A 159 -27.99 12.20 9.03
CA PRO A 159 -27.64 13.29 9.97
C PRO A 159 -26.31 12.99 10.72
N ALA A 160 -25.30 12.50 10.02
CA ALA A 160 -24.00 12.18 10.58
C ALA A 160 -23.07 13.38 10.51
N PRO A 161 -22.25 13.63 11.57
CA PRO A 161 -21.25 14.69 11.53
C PRO A 161 -20.32 14.53 10.33
N ILE A 162 -19.93 15.64 9.71
CA ILE A 162 -19.10 15.63 8.50
C ILE A 162 -17.73 15.00 8.75
N ASP A 163 -17.21 15.13 9.95
CA ASP A 163 -15.94 14.56 10.41
C ASP A 163 -15.95 13.03 10.61
N SER A 164 -17.16 12.43 10.61
CA SER A 164 -17.29 10.96 10.66
C SER A 164 -17.37 10.31 9.28
N ARG A 165 -17.25 11.09 8.21
CA ARG A 165 -17.42 10.62 6.83
C ARG A 165 -16.06 10.50 6.13
N PRO A 166 -15.90 9.51 5.22
CA PRO A 166 -14.74 9.49 4.35
C PRO A 166 -14.81 10.66 3.35
N GLN A 167 -13.83 11.55 3.41
CA GLN A 167 -13.81 12.80 2.64
C GLN A 167 -12.83 12.76 1.48
N LYS A 168 -11.75 11.96 1.61
CA LYS A 168 -10.72 11.86 0.58
C LYS A 168 -10.28 10.43 0.37
N LEU A 169 -10.04 10.10 -0.90
CA LEU A 169 -9.44 8.85 -1.31
C LEU A 169 -8.20 9.14 -2.16
N TYR A 170 -7.09 8.50 -1.81
CA TYR A 170 -5.83 8.58 -2.51
C TYR A 170 -5.32 7.21 -2.96
N TYR A 171 -4.69 7.18 -4.12
CA TYR A 171 -3.90 6.06 -4.60
C TYR A 171 -2.43 6.33 -4.34
N HIS A 172 -1.76 5.44 -3.64
CA HIS A 172 -0.31 5.47 -3.52
C HIS A 172 0.32 5.16 -4.88
N THR A 173 1.21 6.02 -5.36
CA THR A 173 1.81 5.88 -6.69
C THR A 173 3.31 6.07 -6.62
N PHE A 174 4.04 5.33 -7.47
CA PHE A 174 5.48 5.48 -7.60
C PHE A 174 5.82 6.53 -8.67
N PRO A 175 6.84 7.40 -8.43
CA PRO A 175 7.28 8.37 -9.44
C PRO A 175 7.82 7.66 -10.69
N ARG A 176 7.08 7.69 -11.79
CA ARG A 176 7.45 6.99 -13.06
C ARG A 176 8.76 7.48 -13.66
N ARG A 177 9.17 8.74 -13.40
CA ARG A 177 10.47 9.25 -13.83
C ARG A 177 11.63 8.43 -13.25
N PHE A 178 11.54 8.05 -11.98
CA PHE A 178 12.52 7.19 -11.34
C PHE A 178 12.50 5.79 -11.96
N LEU A 179 11.32 5.21 -12.17
CA LEU A 179 11.18 3.89 -12.80
C LEU A 179 11.73 3.87 -14.23
N ARG A 180 11.44 4.89 -15.04
CA ARG A 180 12.01 5.05 -16.40
C ARG A 180 13.53 5.18 -16.37
N PHE A 181 14.06 5.90 -15.40
CA PHE A 181 15.50 6.00 -15.19
C PHE A 181 16.10 4.63 -14.82
N MET A 182 15.48 3.87 -13.93
CA MET A 182 15.90 2.51 -13.59
C MET A 182 15.86 1.56 -14.80
N VAL A 183 14.78 1.60 -15.59
CA VAL A 183 14.66 0.80 -16.84
C VAL A 183 15.80 1.10 -17.80
N TRP A 184 16.21 2.36 -17.90
CA TRP A 184 17.35 2.77 -18.75
C TRP A 184 18.70 2.33 -18.15
N LEU A 185 18.84 2.36 -16.83
CA LEU A 185 20.11 2.09 -16.13
C LEU A 185 20.41 0.59 -16.02
N LEU A 186 19.41 -0.26 -15.74
CA LEU A 186 19.58 -1.69 -15.47
C LEU A 186 20.39 -2.44 -16.52
N PRO A 187 20.19 -2.23 -17.85
CA PRO A 187 20.97 -2.91 -18.89
C PRO A 187 22.47 -2.60 -18.82
N LEU A 188 22.87 -1.43 -18.33
CA LEU A 188 24.29 -1.07 -18.15
C LEU A 188 24.99 -1.94 -17.10
N PHE A 189 24.21 -2.56 -16.20
CA PHE A 189 24.67 -3.50 -15.18
C PHE A 189 24.36 -4.97 -15.56
N GLY A 190 24.03 -5.23 -16.82
CA GLY A 190 23.73 -6.58 -17.33
C GLY A 190 22.40 -7.16 -16.81
N LYS A 191 21.50 -6.31 -16.28
CA LYS A 191 20.18 -6.73 -15.79
C LYS A 191 19.10 -6.41 -16.82
N ASP A 192 18.24 -7.39 -17.13
CA ASP A 192 17.07 -7.17 -18.00
C ASP A 192 15.93 -6.51 -17.20
N PRO A 193 15.48 -5.29 -17.55
CA PRO A 193 14.36 -4.64 -16.86
C PRO A 193 13.01 -5.35 -17.04
N ARG A 194 12.91 -6.33 -17.93
CA ARG A 194 11.71 -7.17 -18.12
C ARG A 194 11.65 -8.33 -17.12
N LYS A 195 12.78 -8.60 -16.46
CA LYS A 195 12.98 -9.71 -15.55
C LYS A 195 13.54 -9.18 -14.22
N PHE A 196 12.74 -8.41 -13.53
CA PHE A 196 13.09 -7.83 -12.24
C PHE A 196 12.46 -8.64 -11.11
N GLY A 197 13.07 -8.61 -9.91
CA GLY A 197 12.66 -9.45 -8.77
C GLY A 197 13.50 -10.73 -8.68
N GLN A 198 13.29 -11.50 -7.62
CA GLN A 198 14.02 -12.77 -7.40
C GLN A 198 13.55 -13.85 -8.40
N ASN A 199 12.26 -13.87 -8.72
CA ASN A 199 11.65 -14.81 -9.68
C ASN A 199 11.67 -14.31 -11.12
N GLU A 200 12.27 -13.14 -11.40
CA GLU A 200 12.29 -12.54 -12.75
C GLU A 200 10.87 -12.31 -13.34
N ASP A 201 9.87 -12.10 -12.51
CA ASP A 201 8.45 -12.01 -12.88
C ASP A 201 7.91 -10.57 -12.94
N ILE A 202 8.72 -9.56 -12.60
CA ILE A 202 8.35 -8.14 -12.62
C ILE A 202 8.88 -7.47 -13.89
N ASN A 203 7.99 -7.00 -14.77
CA ASN A 203 8.35 -6.27 -15.98
C ASN A 203 8.34 -4.75 -15.74
N LEU A 204 9.48 -4.19 -15.32
CA LEU A 204 9.62 -2.76 -15.05
C LEU A 204 9.39 -1.89 -16.29
N LEU A 205 9.71 -2.40 -17.49
CA LEU A 205 9.49 -1.68 -18.74
C LEU A 205 7.99 -1.43 -18.98
N GLU A 206 7.16 -2.44 -18.74
CA GLU A 206 5.72 -2.35 -18.88
C GLU A 206 5.11 -1.43 -17.82
N ILE A 207 5.51 -1.61 -16.56
CA ILE A 207 5.07 -0.78 -15.43
C ILE A 207 5.43 0.70 -15.66
N SER A 208 6.59 0.99 -16.27
CA SER A 208 7.04 2.37 -16.52
C SER A 208 6.17 3.15 -17.52
N ARG A 209 5.27 2.47 -18.26
CA ARG A 209 4.36 3.08 -19.24
C ARG A 209 3.09 3.65 -18.59
N ASP A 210 2.68 3.09 -17.45
CA ASP A 210 1.50 3.57 -16.75
C ASP A 210 1.83 4.91 -16.08
N ASP A 211 1.07 5.95 -16.35
CA ASP A 211 1.33 7.30 -15.81
C ASP A 211 0.10 7.80 -15.03
N PHE A 212 0.30 8.09 -13.76
CA PHE A 212 -0.72 8.63 -12.89
C PHE A 212 -0.40 10.06 -12.51
N PRO A 213 -1.39 10.98 -12.52
CA PRO A 213 -1.15 12.35 -12.10
C PRO A 213 -0.80 12.39 -10.61
N ILE A 214 0.28 13.07 -10.26
CA ILE A 214 0.68 13.23 -8.87
C ILE A 214 0.01 14.49 -8.32
N HIS A 215 -0.93 14.31 -7.39
CA HIS A 215 -1.68 15.38 -6.75
C HIS A 215 -1.17 15.73 -5.36
N ALA A 216 -0.59 14.77 -4.64
CA ALA A 216 0.02 15.02 -3.34
C ALA A 216 1.46 14.46 -3.29
N ARG A 217 2.32 15.16 -2.52
CA ARG A 217 3.71 14.77 -2.24
C ARG A 217 3.97 14.96 -0.75
N ILE A 218 4.14 13.87 -0.04
CA ILE A 218 4.35 13.87 1.40
C ILE A 218 5.84 13.69 1.69
N ASP A 219 6.43 14.73 2.27
CA ASP A 219 7.82 14.71 2.69
C ASP A 219 7.95 14.08 4.08
N PHE A 220 8.43 12.86 4.12
CA PHE A 220 8.57 12.08 5.35
C PHE A 220 10.00 12.06 5.91
N ARG A 221 10.92 12.91 5.42
CA ARG A 221 12.34 12.89 5.82
C ARG A 221 12.55 12.95 7.33
N ARG A 222 11.68 13.63 8.07
CA ARG A 222 11.78 13.72 9.54
C ARG A 222 11.49 12.40 10.27
N VAL A 223 10.88 11.42 9.58
CA VAL A 223 10.53 10.09 10.09
C VAL A 223 11.12 8.96 9.25
N ALA A 224 12.11 9.27 8.43
CA ALA A 224 12.71 8.29 7.52
C ALA A 224 13.32 7.09 8.28
N ASP A 225 13.88 7.33 9.47
CA ASP A 225 14.40 6.29 10.36
C ASP A 225 13.28 5.36 10.88
N ILE A 226 12.09 5.88 11.10
CA ILE A 226 10.93 5.09 11.52
C ILE A 226 10.49 4.16 10.38
N LYS A 227 10.36 4.67 9.16
CA LYS A 227 10.08 3.87 7.97
C LYS A 227 11.12 2.78 7.78
N GLU A 228 12.39 3.09 7.97
CA GLU A 228 13.49 2.14 7.82
C GLU A 228 13.40 1.00 8.86
N LYS A 229 13.13 1.33 10.13
CA LYS A 229 12.91 0.35 11.19
C LYS A 229 11.69 -0.55 10.92
N ALA A 230 10.59 0.03 10.43
CA ALA A 230 9.42 -0.72 10.03
C ALA A 230 9.73 -1.69 8.87
N SER A 231 10.41 -1.20 7.83
CA SER A 231 10.87 -2.06 6.73
C SER A 231 11.79 -3.18 7.19
N ALA A 232 12.64 -2.93 8.20
CA ALA A 232 13.53 -3.94 8.78
C ALA A 232 12.80 -5.03 9.57
N CYS A 233 11.53 -4.83 9.97
CA CYS A 233 10.72 -5.86 10.57
C CYS A 233 10.38 -7.01 9.60
N HIS A 234 10.25 -6.72 8.30
CA HIS A 234 9.93 -7.69 7.24
C HIS A 234 11.17 -8.44 6.75
N GLN A 235 11.80 -9.20 7.65
CA GLN A 235 13.03 -9.92 7.36
C GLN A 235 12.86 -11.00 6.30
N SER A 236 11.69 -11.63 6.26
CA SER A 236 11.35 -12.66 5.28
C SER A 236 11.28 -12.11 3.85
N GLN A 237 11.01 -10.80 3.68
CA GLN A 237 10.83 -10.14 2.40
C GLN A 237 12.05 -9.30 1.99
N GLN A 238 13.08 -9.23 2.83
CA GLN A 238 14.33 -8.55 2.52
C GLN A 238 15.20 -9.46 1.66
N GLY A 239 15.17 -9.23 0.36
CA GLY A 239 16.11 -9.89 -0.56
C GLY A 239 17.56 -9.42 -0.33
N PRO A 240 18.56 -10.19 -0.82
CA PRO A 240 19.99 -9.86 -0.67
C PRO A 240 20.41 -8.53 -1.29
N SER A 241 19.52 -7.86 -2.02
CA SER A 241 19.78 -6.58 -2.70
C SER A 241 19.45 -5.33 -1.88
N SER A 242 18.91 -5.45 -0.66
CA SER A 242 18.62 -4.29 0.23
C SER A 242 19.88 -3.66 0.82
N GLY A 243 21.04 -4.32 0.71
CA GLY A 243 22.36 -3.80 1.11
C GLY A 243 23.21 -3.34 -0.07
N GLY A 244 24.29 -2.60 0.21
CA GLY A 244 25.28 -2.16 -0.76
C GLY A 244 24.95 -0.83 -1.45
N LEU A 245 25.78 -0.46 -2.44
CA LEU A 245 25.71 0.83 -3.17
C LEU A 245 24.34 1.05 -3.82
N PHE A 246 23.66 -0.01 -4.27
CA PHE A 246 22.34 0.07 -4.90
C PHE A 246 21.26 0.46 -3.88
N GLY A 247 21.25 -0.12 -2.69
CA GLY A 247 20.34 0.27 -1.61
C GLY A 247 20.55 1.72 -1.17
N VAL A 248 21.81 2.17 -1.08
CA VAL A 248 22.16 3.56 -0.79
C VAL A 248 21.66 4.50 -1.89
N LEU A 249 21.77 4.12 -3.17
CA LEU A 249 21.26 4.91 -4.29
C LEU A 249 19.74 5.00 -4.25
N ILE A 250 19.03 3.89 -4.04
CA ILE A 250 17.56 3.91 -3.88
C ILE A 250 17.18 4.87 -2.74
N ARG A 251 17.86 4.80 -1.61
CA ARG A 251 17.62 5.68 -0.44
C ARG A 251 17.89 7.16 -0.74
N LEU A 252 18.95 7.48 -1.46
CA LEU A 252 19.29 8.86 -1.86
C LEU A 252 18.30 9.43 -2.88
N PHE A 253 17.74 8.58 -3.74
CA PHE A 253 16.74 8.96 -4.74
C PHE A 253 15.30 8.75 -4.25
N SER A 254 15.08 8.23 -3.05
CA SER A 254 13.78 8.17 -2.40
C SER A 254 13.29 9.59 -2.12
N GLY A 255 12.57 10.16 -3.07
CA GLY A 255 11.87 11.43 -2.91
C GLY A 255 10.67 11.29 -1.96
N PRO A 256 9.85 12.34 -1.86
CA PRO A 256 8.61 12.29 -1.12
C PRO A 256 7.69 11.17 -1.65
N GLU A 257 6.91 10.57 -0.78
CA GLU A 257 5.85 9.64 -1.20
C GLU A 257 4.79 10.39 -1.99
N THR A 258 4.28 9.74 -3.04
CA THR A 258 3.43 10.40 -4.02
C THR A 258 2.07 9.74 -4.11
N PHE A 259 1.04 10.57 -4.28
CA PHE A 259 -0.35 10.13 -4.29
C PHE A 259 -1.14 10.78 -5.42
N THR A 260 -2.01 9.99 -6.02
CA THR A 260 -3.08 10.47 -6.91
C THR A 260 -4.35 10.63 -6.09
N ARG A 261 -4.92 11.84 -6.04
CA ARG A 261 -6.23 12.02 -5.39
C ARG A 261 -7.34 11.56 -6.33
N ALA A 262 -8.06 10.52 -5.90
CA ALA A 262 -9.21 9.96 -6.60
C ALA A 262 -10.50 10.68 -6.22
N TYR A 263 -10.66 11.03 -4.94
CA TYR A 263 -11.82 11.77 -4.45
C TYR A 263 -11.42 12.85 -3.42
N PRO A 264 -12.07 14.02 -3.43
CA PRO A 264 -12.86 14.53 -4.57
C PRO A 264 -11.99 14.69 -5.82
N PRO A 265 -12.59 14.69 -7.03
CA PRO A 265 -11.84 14.83 -8.29
C PRO A 265 -10.85 16.00 -8.22
N ALA A 266 -9.60 15.71 -8.54
CA ALA A 266 -8.54 16.69 -8.40
C ALA A 266 -8.42 17.58 -9.66
N PRO A 267 -8.30 18.92 -9.51
CA PRO A 267 -7.89 19.78 -10.62
C PRO A 267 -6.51 19.36 -11.14
N HIS A 268 -6.29 19.42 -12.45
CA HIS A 268 -5.06 18.94 -13.11
C HIS A 268 -3.74 19.50 -12.53
N ARG A 269 -3.78 20.67 -11.88
CA ARG A 269 -2.60 21.34 -11.30
C ARG A 269 -2.54 21.27 -9.78
N LEU A 270 -3.37 20.44 -9.14
CA LEU A 270 -3.35 20.30 -7.69
C LEU A 270 -1.97 19.86 -7.18
N ARG A 271 -1.53 20.46 -6.07
CA ARG A 271 -0.27 20.14 -5.40
C ARG A 271 -0.48 20.20 -3.89
N GLU A 272 -0.90 19.10 -3.30
CA GLU A 272 -1.08 18.96 -1.86
C GLU A 272 0.23 18.53 -1.20
N ARG A 273 0.45 19.00 0.02
CA ARG A 273 1.56 18.58 0.90
C ARG A 273 1.06 17.93 2.18
N ASP A 274 -0.24 17.94 2.41
CA ASP A 274 -0.95 17.25 3.48
C ASP A 274 -2.19 16.59 2.88
N LEU A 275 -2.40 15.31 3.19
CA LEU A 275 -3.57 14.58 2.70
C LEU A 275 -4.87 15.06 3.38
N PHE A 276 -4.75 15.74 4.53
CA PHE A 276 -5.86 16.34 5.23
C PHE A 276 -6.19 17.78 4.79
N ASP A 277 -5.46 18.34 3.81
CA ASP A 277 -5.77 19.67 3.29
C ASP A 277 -7.23 19.76 2.82
N GLY A 278 -8.02 20.72 3.39
CA GLY A 278 -9.43 20.90 3.05
C GLY A 278 -10.38 19.80 3.56
N VAL A 279 -9.93 18.93 4.46
CA VAL A 279 -10.81 18.02 5.20
C VAL A 279 -11.61 18.85 6.18
N ALA A 280 -12.95 18.78 6.06
CA ALA A 280 -13.84 19.56 6.91
C ALA A 280 -13.80 19.09 8.36
N SER A 281 -13.72 20.06 9.27
CA SER A 281 -13.83 19.87 10.70
C SER A 281 -15.28 20.14 11.10
N GLY A 282 -15.94 19.18 11.78
CA GLY A 282 -17.26 19.38 12.35
C GLY A 282 -17.24 20.29 13.57
#